data_6db69bc8829abd69ee89cf7cc39eb550
#
_entry.id   6db69bc8829abd69ee89cf7cc39eb550
#
_cell.length_a   1.000
_cell.length_b   1.000
_cell.length_c   1.000
_cell.angle_alpha   90.00
_cell.angle_beta   90.00
_cell.angle_gamma   90.00
#
_symmetry.space_group_name_H-M   'P 1'
#
loop_
_entity.id
_entity.type
_entity.pdbx_description
1 polymer ?
#
loop_
_entity_poly.entity_id
_entity_poly.type
_entity_poly.pdbx_seq_one_letter_code
_entity_poly.pdbx_strand_id
1 'polypeptide(L)'
;MGKTVFMFPGQGAQYIGMAKDFYDAIPECREVFEEASEASGLDIAALCFEENDKINITEYTQICMLTAEAAILRALEVKGYKADVTAGLSLGEYGALIACGALSRKDAFALVRKRGIYMQEAVPEGGAMAAVLALDTAQIEEACKKTEGIVSIANYNCPGQIVITGEELSLIHI
;
A
#
# COMPACT_ATOMS: atom_id res chain seq x y z
N MET A 1 0.52 14.83 -28.13
CA MET A 1 1.23 14.97 -26.87
C MET A 1 1.05 13.68 -26.07
N GLY A 2 2.09 13.21 -25.38
CA GLY A 2 1.98 12.08 -24.45
C GLY A 2 1.11 12.45 -23.25
N LYS A 3 0.52 11.43 -22.59
CA LYS A 3 -0.19 11.61 -21.32
C LYS A 3 0.74 11.29 -20.15
N THR A 4 0.60 12.01 -19.05
CA THR A 4 1.29 11.78 -17.79
C THR A 4 0.42 10.91 -16.90
N VAL A 5 0.97 9.81 -16.42
CA VAL A 5 0.29 8.88 -15.48
C VAL A 5 1.04 8.88 -14.16
N PHE A 6 0.32 9.10 -13.05
CA PHE A 6 0.85 8.86 -11.71
C PHE A 6 0.38 7.49 -11.24
N MET A 7 1.34 6.65 -10.84
CA MET A 7 1.10 5.29 -10.37
C MET A 7 1.55 5.16 -8.92
N PHE A 8 0.66 4.62 -8.09
CA PHE A 8 0.88 4.46 -6.65
C PHE A 8 1.02 2.97 -6.31
N PRO A 9 2.12 2.56 -5.66
CA PRO A 9 2.37 1.16 -5.33
C PRO A 9 1.45 0.66 -4.22
N GLY A 10 1.38 -0.65 -4.07
CA GLY A 10 0.73 -1.31 -2.94
C GLY A 10 1.71 -1.66 -1.82
N GLN A 11 1.16 -2.26 -0.75
CA GLN A 11 1.95 -2.81 0.36
C GLN A 11 3.02 -3.78 -0.17
N GLY A 12 4.23 -3.68 0.39
CA GLY A 12 5.42 -4.41 -0.05
C GLY A 12 6.52 -3.51 -0.61
N ALA A 13 6.20 -2.24 -0.91
CA ALA A 13 7.17 -1.24 -1.39
C ALA A 13 7.76 -0.38 -0.25
N GLN A 14 7.37 -0.60 1.00
CA GLN A 14 7.86 0.17 2.16
C GLN A 14 9.33 -0.15 2.49
N TYR A 15 10.03 0.86 2.97
CA TYR A 15 11.38 0.75 3.53
C TYR A 15 11.66 1.91 4.48
N ILE A 16 12.58 1.73 5.41
CA ILE A 16 13.02 2.80 6.31
C ILE A 16 13.72 3.89 5.50
N GLY A 17 13.28 5.14 5.68
CA GLY A 17 13.77 6.30 4.95
C GLY A 17 12.93 6.69 3.73
N MET A 18 11.83 5.99 3.43
CA MET A 18 10.96 6.33 2.30
C MET A 18 10.44 7.77 2.41
N ALA A 19 10.59 8.55 1.33
CA ALA A 19 10.25 9.97 1.22
C ALA A 19 10.99 10.92 2.18
N LYS A 20 12.06 10.47 2.87
CA LYS A 20 12.83 11.32 3.80
C LYS A 20 13.49 12.50 3.12
N ASP A 21 14.02 12.31 1.93
CA ASP A 21 14.63 13.35 1.11
C ASP A 21 13.64 14.45 0.73
N PHE A 22 12.39 14.10 0.43
CA PHE A 22 11.32 15.06 0.20
C PHE A 22 10.92 15.78 1.49
N TYR A 23 10.81 15.06 2.60
CA TYR A 23 10.53 15.62 3.92
C TYR A 23 11.59 16.65 4.34
N ASP A 24 12.88 16.34 4.14
CA ASP A 24 13.98 17.23 4.53
C ASP A 24 14.06 18.47 3.62
N ALA A 25 13.78 18.33 2.33
CA ALA A 25 13.99 19.38 1.33
C ALA A 25 12.77 20.28 1.08
N ILE A 26 11.53 19.81 1.31
CA ILE A 26 10.30 20.50 0.89
C ILE A 26 9.38 20.67 2.12
N PRO A 27 9.17 21.90 2.60
CA PRO A 27 8.32 22.16 3.77
C PRO A 27 6.90 21.60 3.64
N GLU A 28 6.31 21.70 2.46
CA GLU A 28 4.96 21.19 2.19
C GLU A 28 4.86 19.66 2.28
N CYS A 29 5.98 18.95 2.13
CA CYS A 29 6.00 17.50 2.37
C CYS A 29 6.02 17.18 3.88
N ARG A 30 6.65 18.02 4.71
CA ARG A 30 6.57 17.93 6.18
C ARG A 30 5.15 18.06 6.69
N GLU A 31 4.42 19.05 6.17
CA GLU A 31 3.01 19.25 6.52
C GLU A 31 2.18 17.98 6.25
N VAL A 32 2.48 17.23 5.18
CA VAL A 32 1.79 15.96 4.88
C VAL A 32 2.04 14.91 5.97
N PHE A 33 3.27 14.80 6.48
CA PHE A 33 3.59 13.89 7.58
C PHE A 33 2.93 14.32 8.90
N GLU A 34 2.84 15.63 9.15
CA GLU A 34 2.13 16.19 10.31
C GLU A 34 0.62 15.91 10.23
N GLU A 35 -0.01 16.15 9.09
CA GLU A 35 -1.43 15.81 8.84
C GLU A 35 -1.71 14.31 9.06
N ALA A 36 -0.83 13.44 8.58
CA ALA A 36 -0.96 12.00 8.75
C ALA A 36 -0.79 11.58 10.22
N SER A 37 0.14 12.22 10.94
CA SER A 37 0.37 11.97 12.36
C SER A 37 -0.84 12.39 13.20
N GLU A 38 -1.42 13.56 12.92
CA GLU A 38 -2.67 14.01 13.56
C GLU A 38 -3.84 13.05 13.28
N ALA A 39 -4.02 12.65 12.03
CA ALA A 39 -5.14 11.78 11.63
C ALA A 39 -5.05 10.36 12.20
N SER A 40 -3.84 9.86 12.41
CA SER A 40 -3.59 8.48 12.86
C SER A 40 -3.33 8.35 14.37
N GLY A 41 -2.92 9.44 15.03
CA GLY A 41 -2.42 9.43 16.42
C GLY A 41 -1.06 8.76 16.57
N LEU A 42 -0.26 8.65 15.50
CA LEU A 42 1.05 8.02 15.46
C LEU A 42 2.12 9.05 15.07
N ASP A 43 3.35 8.84 15.51
CA ASP A 43 4.50 9.55 14.95
C ASP A 43 4.92 8.89 13.63
N ILE A 44 4.35 9.38 12.52
CA ILE A 44 4.59 8.80 11.20
C ILE A 44 6.02 9.06 10.72
N ALA A 45 6.60 10.19 11.06
CA ALA A 45 7.98 10.50 10.69
C ALA A 45 8.96 9.53 11.39
N ALA A 46 8.81 9.29 12.69
CA ALA A 46 9.62 8.31 13.40
C ALA A 46 9.43 6.89 12.83
N LEU A 47 8.19 6.47 12.55
CA LEU A 47 7.91 5.17 11.94
C LEU A 47 8.53 4.99 10.56
N CYS A 48 8.58 6.05 9.75
CA CYS A 48 9.15 5.99 8.40
C CYS A 48 10.68 6.12 8.37
N PHE A 49 11.29 6.84 9.32
CA PHE A 49 12.70 7.27 9.20
C PHE A 49 13.65 6.61 10.20
N GLU A 50 13.13 6.08 11.30
CA GLU A 50 13.94 5.40 12.31
C GLU A 50 13.81 3.88 12.19
N GLU A 51 14.86 3.15 12.52
CA GLU A 51 14.84 1.67 12.54
C GLU A 51 13.79 1.17 13.54
N ASN A 52 12.88 0.35 13.09
CA ASN A 52 11.83 -0.25 13.91
C ASN A 52 11.24 -1.49 13.25
N ASP A 53 10.63 -2.37 14.05
CA ASP A 53 9.97 -3.59 13.57
C ASP A 53 8.53 -3.35 13.07
N LYS A 54 7.97 -2.16 13.33
CA LYS A 54 6.56 -1.85 13.04
C LYS A 54 6.29 -1.58 11.58
N ILE A 55 7.28 -1.08 10.84
CA ILE A 55 7.10 -0.70 9.42
C ILE A 55 6.56 -1.84 8.55
N ASN A 56 6.79 -3.08 8.94
CA ASN A 56 6.32 -4.28 8.23
C ASN A 56 5.03 -4.90 8.81
N ILE A 57 4.47 -4.30 9.85
CA ILE A 57 3.16 -4.70 10.41
C ILE A 57 2.07 -3.92 9.67
N THR A 58 1.09 -4.62 9.11
CA THR A 58 0.09 -4.06 8.18
C THR A 58 -0.58 -2.78 8.70
N GLU A 59 -0.95 -2.73 9.97
CA GLU A 59 -1.61 -1.55 10.56
C GLU A 59 -0.74 -0.28 10.53
N TYR A 60 0.59 -0.40 10.55
CA TYR A 60 1.53 0.72 10.42
C TYR A 60 1.97 0.92 8.98
N THR A 61 2.26 -0.18 8.25
CA THR A 61 2.67 -0.13 6.84
C THR A 61 1.70 0.70 6.01
N GLN A 62 0.41 0.46 6.17
CA GLN A 62 -0.64 1.08 5.36
C GLN A 62 -0.59 2.62 5.45
N ILE A 63 -0.59 3.17 6.64
CA ILE A 63 -0.58 4.62 6.83
C ILE A 63 0.77 5.24 6.49
N CYS A 64 1.89 4.58 6.82
CA CYS A 64 3.23 5.07 6.50
C CYS A 64 3.45 5.17 4.99
N MET A 65 3.05 4.16 4.22
CA MET A 65 3.15 4.18 2.76
C MET A 65 2.29 5.27 2.14
N LEU A 66 1.01 5.36 2.53
CA LEU A 66 0.13 6.40 1.99
C LEU A 66 0.69 7.80 2.29
N THR A 67 1.31 8.00 3.46
CA THR A 67 1.93 9.29 3.80
C THR A 67 3.11 9.59 2.90
N ALA A 68 3.99 8.61 2.66
CA ALA A 68 5.12 8.78 1.74
C ALA A 68 4.65 9.07 0.30
N GLU A 69 3.65 8.35 -0.18
CA GLU A 69 3.03 8.59 -1.49
C GLU A 69 2.43 10.00 -1.61
N ALA A 70 1.68 10.44 -0.59
CA ALA A 70 1.07 11.76 -0.55
C ALA A 70 2.12 12.88 -0.46
N ALA A 71 3.24 12.67 0.25
CA ALA A 71 4.35 13.61 0.32
C ALA A 71 5.07 13.74 -1.02
N ILE A 72 5.35 12.62 -1.71
CA ILE A 72 5.92 12.64 -3.06
C ILE A 72 4.97 13.32 -4.05
N LEU A 73 3.67 13.01 -3.98
CA LEU A 73 2.65 13.69 -4.78
C LEU A 73 2.68 15.21 -4.53
N ARG A 74 2.74 15.63 -3.26
CA ARG A 74 2.81 17.05 -2.90
C ARG A 74 4.04 17.72 -3.47
N ALA A 75 5.19 17.06 -3.44
CA ALA A 75 6.42 17.57 -4.07
C ALA A 75 6.26 17.79 -5.58
N LEU A 76 5.59 16.87 -6.28
CA LEU A 76 5.29 17.01 -7.71
C LEU A 76 4.34 18.18 -7.97
N GLU A 77 3.29 18.34 -7.17
CA GLU A 77 2.34 19.45 -7.27
C GLU A 77 3.01 20.81 -7.07
N VAL A 78 3.88 20.96 -6.06
CA VAL A 78 4.66 22.17 -5.79
C VAL A 78 5.55 22.53 -6.99
N LYS A 79 6.08 21.53 -7.68
CA LYS A 79 6.85 21.70 -8.93
C LYS A 79 6.00 21.90 -10.18
N GLY A 80 4.67 21.91 -10.06
CA GLY A 80 3.73 22.14 -11.15
C GLY A 80 3.43 20.92 -12.03
N TYR A 81 3.85 19.72 -11.63
CA TYR A 81 3.49 18.50 -12.34
C TYR A 81 2.04 18.11 -12.05
N LYS A 82 1.35 17.64 -13.11
CA LYS A 82 -0.03 17.17 -13.03
C LYS A 82 -0.16 15.87 -13.80
N ALA A 83 -1.00 14.97 -13.28
CA ALA A 83 -1.36 13.73 -13.98
C ALA A 83 -2.57 13.96 -14.88
N ASP A 84 -2.58 13.32 -16.04
CA ASP A 84 -3.78 13.15 -16.87
C ASP A 84 -4.59 11.94 -16.41
N VAL A 85 -3.92 10.95 -15.82
CA VAL A 85 -4.50 9.70 -15.29
C VAL A 85 -3.77 9.33 -14.00
N THR A 86 -4.52 8.80 -13.04
CA THR A 86 -3.96 8.24 -11.81
C THR A 86 -4.37 6.78 -11.68
N ALA A 87 -3.49 5.92 -11.17
CA ALA A 87 -3.73 4.52 -10.93
C ALA A 87 -3.03 4.07 -9.64
N GLY A 88 -3.61 3.11 -8.94
CA GLY A 88 -3.04 2.60 -7.70
C GLY A 88 -3.33 1.11 -7.51
N LEU A 89 -2.39 0.39 -6.91
CA LEU A 89 -2.54 -1.01 -6.57
C LEU A 89 -2.91 -1.16 -5.11
N SER A 90 -4.12 -1.71 -4.80
CA SER A 90 -4.58 -1.96 -3.43
C SER A 90 -4.50 -0.70 -2.54
N LEU A 91 -3.48 -0.58 -1.67
CA LEU A 91 -3.23 0.62 -0.87
C LEU A 91 -3.05 1.87 -1.74
N GLY A 92 -2.30 1.78 -2.82
CA GLY A 92 -2.01 2.89 -3.73
C GLY A 92 -3.25 3.48 -4.40
N GLU A 93 -4.40 2.78 -4.38
CA GLU A 93 -5.68 3.33 -4.86
C GLU A 93 -6.07 4.59 -4.07
N TYR A 94 -5.78 4.64 -2.76
CA TYR A 94 -6.01 5.84 -1.94
C TYR A 94 -5.11 7.00 -2.36
N GLY A 95 -3.84 6.73 -2.71
CA GLY A 95 -2.94 7.72 -3.29
C GLY A 95 -3.45 8.25 -4.63
N ALA A 96 -3.97 7.36 -5.49
CA ALA A 96 -4.57 7.74 -6.77
C ALA A 96 -5.85 8.59 -6.59
N LEU A 97 -6.69 8.28 -5.58
CA LEU A 97 -7.89 9.06 -5.24
C LEU A 97 -7.55 10.44 -4.69
N ILE A 98 -6.47 10.57 -3.91
CA ILE A 98 -5.95 11.88 -3.49
C ILE A 98 -5.50 12.67 -4.71
N ALA A 99 -4.70 12.05 -5.59
CA ALA A 99 -4.11 12.72 -6.74
C ALA A 99 -5.14 13.23 -7.77
N CYS A 100 -6.28 12.54 -7.92
CA CYS A 100 -7.38 13.00 -8.78
C CYS A 100 -8.38 13.92 -8.06
N GLY A 101 -8.19 14.22 -6.77
CA GLY A 101 -9.07 15.09 -5.97
C GLY A 101 -10.39 14.45 -5.55
N ALA A 102 -10.55 13.14 -5.70
CA ALA A 102 -11.75 12.41 -5.30
C ALA A 102 -11.83 12.19 -3.77
N LEU A 103 -10.69 12.20 -3.08
CA LEU A 103 -10.58 12.02 -1.63
C LEU A 103 -9.62 13.06 -1.05
N SER A 104 -10.00 13.68 0.07
CA SER A 104 -9.07 14.56 0.80
C SER A 104 -7.97 13.75 1.47
N ARG A 105 -6.76 14.33 1.64
CA ARG A 105 -5.67 13.67 2.40
C ARG A 105 -6.11 13.28 3.81
N LYS A 106 -6.78 14.19 4.51
CA LYS A 106 -7.27 13.95 5.86
C LYS A 106 -8.19 12.73 5.96
N ASP A 107 -9.17 12.64 5.04
CA ASP A 107 -10.08 11.49 5.02
C ASP A 107 -9.36 10.21 4.61
N ALA A 108 -8.43 10.29 3.65
CA ALA A 108 -7.64 9.15 3.22
C ALA A 108 -6.78 8.60 4.35
N PHE A 109 -6.08 9.45 5.11
CA PHE A 109 -5.28 9.02 6.27
C PHE A 109 -6.15 8.36 7.34
N ALA A 110 -7.30 8.95 7.68
CA ALA A 110 -8.22 8.36 8.64
C ALA A 110 -8.79 7.00 8.18
N LEU A 111 -9.15 6.88 6.90
CA LEU A 111 -9.65 5.64 6.32
C LEU A 111 -8.57 4.56 6.27
N VAL A 112 -7.37 4.89 5.80
CA VAL A 112 -6.28 3.92 5.64
C VAL A 112 -5.74 3.47 7.01
N ARG A 113 -5.73 4.34 8.02
CA ARG A 113 -5.42 3.93 9.40
C ARG A 113 -6.39 2.84 9.88
N LYS A 114 -7.69 3.02 9.67
CA LYS A 114 -8.72 2.01 10.02
C LYS A 114 -8.57 0.75 9.18
N ARG A 115 -8.33 0.91 7.86
CA ARG A 115 -8.09 -0.23 6.95
C ARG A 115 -6.93 -1.09 7.43
N GLY A 116 -5.80 -0.48 7.79
CA GLY A 116 -4.63 -1.19 8.29
C GLY A 116 -4.92 -1.97 9.58
N ILE A 117 -5.62 -1.36 10.52
CA ILE A 117 -6.05 -2.02 11.78
C ILE A 117 -6.95 -3.22 11.46
N TYR A 118 -8.02 -3.04 10.69
CA TYR A 118 -8.95 -4.12 10.37
C TYR A 118 -8.31 -5.27 9.60
N MET A 119 -7.39 -4.95 8.68
CA MET A 119 -6.64 -6.00 7.97
C MET A 119 -5.73 -6.79 8.91
N GLN A 120 -5.07 -6.12 9.86
CA GLN A 120 -4.23 -6.80 10.86
C GLN A 120 -5.06 -7.64 11.83
N GLU A 121 -6.20 -7.12 12.28
CA GLU A 121 -7.12 -7.83 13.18
C GLU A 121 -7.80 -9.04 12.52
N ALA A 122 -8.08 -8.96 11.20
CA ALA A 122 -8.73 -10.04 10.47
C ALA A 122 -7.87 -11.32 10.40
N VAL A 123 -6.55 -11.15 10.28
CA VAL A 123 -5.59 -12.27 10.27
C VAL A 123 -4.33 -11.83 11.04
N PRO A 124 -4.35 -11.90 12.38
CA PRO A 124 -3.23 -11.42 13.20
C PRO A 124 -1.98 -12.29 13.06
N GLU A 125 -2.13 -13.59 12.89
CA GLU A 125 -1.04 -14.57 12.76
C GLU A 125 -1.44 -15.72 11.84
N GLY A 126 -0.46 -16.42 11.26
CA GLY A 126 -0.63 -17.65 10.50
C GLY A 126 -1.26 -17.50 9.10
N GLY A 127 -1.50 -16.26 8.67
CA GLY A 127 -1.92 -15.97 7.31
C GLY A 127 -0.74 -15.59 6.43
N ALA A 128 -0.80 -15.96 5.16
CA ALA A 128 0.21 -15.58 4.18
C ALA A 128 -0.40 -15.25 2.82
N MET A 129 0.39 -14.58 1.99
CA MET A 129 0.06 -14.28 0.58
C MET A 129 1.24 -14.62 -0.30
N ALA A 130 0.96 -15.15 -1.49
CA ALA A 130 1.99 -15.47 -2.48
C ALA A 130 1.57 -14.99 -3.88
N ALA A 131 2.48 -14.35 -4.58
CA ALA A 131 2.28 -14.00 -6.00
C ALA A 131 2.69 -15.18 -6.87
N VAL A 132 1.73 -15.74 -7.59
CA VAL A 132 1.95 -16.80 -8.58
C VAL A 132 2.20 -16.14 -9.93
N LEU A 133 3.35 -16.46 -10.53
CA LEU A 133 3.77 -15.91 -11.81
C LEU A 133 3.72 -16.98 -12.92
N ALA A 134 3.34 -16.55 -14.12
CA ALA A 134 3.41 -17.35 -15.34
C ALA A 134 2.51 -18.61 -15.40
N LEU A 135 1.53 -18.75 -14.49
CA LEU A 135 0.48 -19.76 -14.59
C LEU A 135 -0.84 -19.11 -15.02
N ASP A 136 -1.69 -19.88 -15.69
CA ASP A 136 -3.03 -19.42 -15.99
C ASP A 136 -3.99 -19.58 -14.79
N THR A 137 -5.10 -18.82 -14.84
CA THR A 137 -6.08 -18.77 -13.77
C THR A 137 -6.67 -20.14 -13.43
N ALA A 138 -6.97 -20.96 -14.43
CA ALA A 138 -7.60 -22.25 -14.23
C ALA A 138 -6.69 -23.25 -13.49
N GLN A 139 -5.39 -23.22 -13.78
CA GLN A 139 -4.40 -24.03 -13.06
C GLN A 139 -4.30 -23.62 -11.58
N ILE A 140 -4.29 -22.32 -11.31
CA ILE A 140 -4.22 -21.78 -9.94
C ILE A 140 -5.52 -22.10 -9.16
N GLU A 141 -6.68 -21.92 -9.77
CA GLU A 141 -7.95 -22.29 -9.16
C GLU A 141 -8.05 -23.78 -8.83
N GLU A 142 -7.54 -24.64 -9.73
CA GLU A 142 -7.52 -26.08 -9.52
C GLU A 142 -6.57 -26.45 -8.39
N ALA A 143 -5.39 -25.82 -8.32
CA ALA A 143 -4.43 -26.03 -7.24
C ALA A 143 -5.04 -25.61 -5.89
N CYS A 144 -5.64 -24.43 -5.80
CA CYS A 144 -6.31 -23.98 -4.57
C CYS A 144 -7.42 -24.96 -4.11
N LYS A 145 -8.22 -25.50 -5.04
CA LYS A 145 -9.29 -26.48 -4.72
C LYS A 145 -8.75 -27.82 -4.22
N LYS A 146 -7.55 -28.22 -4.63
CA LYS A 146 -6.91 -29.50 -4.24
C LYS A 146 -6.09 -29.40 -2.96
N THR A 147 -5.77 -28.21 -2.52
CA THR A 147 -4.97 -27.99 -1.31
C THR A 147 -5.83 -28.13 -0.06
N GLU A 148 -5.35 -28.88 0.93
CA GLU A 148 -5.99 -28.98 2.24
C GLU A 148 -5.83 -27.65 3.01
N GLY A 149 -6.87 -27.27 3.79
CA GLY A 149 -6.91 -26.03 4.53
C GLY A 149 -7.50 -24.86 3.74
N ILE A 150 -7.20 -23.64 4.15
CA ILE A 150 -7.75 -22.42 3.56
C ILE A 150 -6.74 -21.81 2.59
N VAL A 151 -7.04 -21.94 1.29
CA VAL A 151 -6.30 -21.27 0.23
C VAL A 151 -7.29 -20.76 -0.83
N SER A 152 -7.15 -19.52 -1.24
CA SER A 152 -7.98 -18.93 -2.28
C SER A 152 -7.23 -17.87 -3.09
N ILE A 153 -7.76 -17.51 -4.25
CA ILE A 153 -7.27 -16.36 -5.00
C ILE A 153 -7.73 -15.07 -4.31
N ALA A 154 -6.77 -14.19 -4.02
CA ALA A 154 -7.00 -12.87 -3.45
C ALA A 154 -7.05 -11.78 -4.52
N ASN A 155 -6.14 -11.80 -5.51
CA ASN A 155 -6.03 -10.75 -6.51
C ASN A 155 -5.75 -11.32 -7.90
N TYR A 156 -6.44 -10.77 -8.90
CA TYR A 156 -6.11 -10.88 -10.32
C TYR A 156 -5.42 -9.57 -10.74
N ASN A 157 -4.08 -9.49 -10.60
CA ASN A 157 -3.36 -8.23 -10.82
C ASN A 157 -3.20 -7.90 -12.30
N CYS A 158 -2.75 -8.87 -13.09
CA CYS A 158 -2.63 -8.75 -14.54
C CYS A 158 -2.52 -10.15 -15.17
N PRO A 159 -2.58 -10.28 -16.50
CA PRO A 159 -2.27 -11.55 -17.16
C PRO A 159 -0.91 -12.09 -16.71
N GLY A 160 -0.90 -13.31 -16.17
CA GLY A 160 0.30 -13.97 -15.66
C GLY A 160 0.75 -13.56 -14.24
N GLN A 161 -0.04 -12.80 -13.51
CA GLN A 161 0.20 -12.54 -12.08
C GLN A 161 -1.10 -12.59 -11.28
N ILE A 162 -1.23 -13.62 -10.46
CA ILE A 162 -2.35 -13.84 -9.55
C ILE A 162 -1.79 -13.98 -8.13
N VAL A 163 -2.44 -13.35 -7.16
CA VAL A 163 -2.08 -13.49 -5.75
C VAL A 163 -3.04 -14.46 -5.08
N ILE A 164 -2.49 -15.45 -4.41
CA ILE A 164 -3.23 -16.38 -3.54
C ILE A 164 -3.01 -16.01 -2.08
N THR A 165 -3.99 -16.30 -1.25
CA THR A 165 -3.96 -16.06 0.20
C THR A 165 -4.56 -17.25 0.94
N GLY A 166 -4.14 -17.44 2.17
CA GLY A 166 -4.64 -18.50 3.03
C GLY A 166 -3.80 -18.73 4.27
N GLU A 167 -3.97 -19.90 4.87
CA GLU A 167 -3.12 -20.35 5.95
C GLU A 167 -1.69 -20.59 5.44
N GLU A 168 -0.68 -20.15 6.20
CA GLU A 168 0.72 -20.23 5.80
C GLU A 168 1.14 -21.67 5.41
N LEU A 169 0.76 -22.66 6.21
CA LEU A 169 1.06 -24.06 5.92
C LEU A 169 0.41 -24.55 4.62
N SER A 170 -0.84 -24.15 4.36
CA SER A 170 -1.54 -24.49 3.14
C SER A 170 -0.89 -23.85 1.91
N LEU A 171 -0.39 -22.62 2.03
CA LEU A 171 0.36 -21.95 0.97
C LEU A 171 1.74 -22.56 0.71
N ILE A 172 2.41 -23.11 1.73
CA ILE A 172 3.68 -23.82 1.56
C ILE A 172 3.47 -25.12 0.77
N HIS A 173 2.33 -25.80 0.99
CA HIS A 173 2.07 -27.10 0.37
C HIS A 173 1.40 -27.05 -1.00
N ILE A 174 0.87 -25.90 -1.41
CA ILE A 174 0.26 -25.74 -2.73
C ILE A 174 1.29 -25.83 -3.86
#